data_1c8bf1117c434def1d4fb1767f294a94
#
_entry.id   1c8bf1117c434def1d4fb1767f294a94
#
_cell.length_a   1.000
_cell.length_b   1.000
_cell.length_c   1.000
_cell.angle_alpha   90.00
_cell.angle_beta   90.00
_cell.angle_gamma   90.00
#
_symmetry.space_group_name_H-M   'P 1'
#
loop_
_entity.id
_entity.type
_entity.pdbx_description
1 polymer ?
#
loop_
_entity_poly.entity_id
_entity_poly.type
_entity_poly.pdbx_seq_one_letter_code
_entity_poly.pdbx_strand_id
1 'polypeptide(L)'
;MRMGLIASSSTRRDELLPLIGTLEGMVLNTQVRDKNQDGWREMPVESCDILILDSPLQASTQERDRDLAWLGQCVARHPMLGVLWLTHDIDPAFLLQAMRSGVREVLPLHPDATEFTQALHRLRRHAQSLSPSGRLDPHDPITPGRLIAFVPTKGGCGATFMVTNTAYLLAKDMGCDTVLIDLDLHSADASYYLSSDDHRNSLLDLTRHTDRLDAHLLHSSLHSVIPHLHLLAAPNVSELTSQLTASQLEQVLQLARRHYGMVLLDMPDTLDAVTLKALDLADEVVLVMGNTVAHVRNAKRWLVMLRSLGYANAKLRVVLNKTHPGSEVDTALIEGALGIPVCHTLPNDPATALQAINQGLPLMSLNGHSPLVQSLRQFISQEWHLNAPKRKSWLERWF
;
A
#
# COMPACT_ATOMS: atom_id res chain seq x y z
N MET A 1 -16.21 -12.34 -2.23
CA MET A 1 -14.97 -13.11 -2.40
C MET A 1 -15.29 -14.46 -3.03
N ARG A 2 -14.54 -14.88 -4.05
CA ARG A 2 -14.81 -16.11 -4.80
C ARG A 2 -13.74 -17.15 -4.49
N MET A 3 -14.15 -18.36 -4.17
CA MET A 3 -13.27 -19.45 -3.78
C MET A 3 -13.44 -20.63 -4.75
N GLY A 4 -12.32 -21.22 -5.17
CA GLY A 4 -12.29 -22.47 -5.91
C GLY A 4 -11.86 -23.62 -4.99
N LEU A 5 -12.57 -24.74 -5.04
CA LEU A 5 -12.16 -25.98 -4.39
C LEU A 5 -12.00 -27.09 -5.43
N ILE A 6 -10.82 -27.66 -5.54
CA ILE A 6 -10.53 -28.84 -6.32
C ILE A 6 -10.31 -29.99 -5.34
N ALA A 7 -11.31 -30.83 -5.16
CA ALA A 7 -11.27 -31.97 -4.24
C ALA A 7 -10.77 -33.24 -4.92
N SER A 8 -10.04 -34.06 -4.21
CA SER A 8 -9.51 -35.36 -4.70
C SER A 8 -10.61 -36.41 -4.93
N SER A 9 -11.77 -36.26 -4.29
CA SER A 9 -12.95 -37.08 -4.47
C SER A 9 -14.23 -36.37 -4.06
N SER A 10 -15.41 -36.90 -4.44
CA SER A 10 -16.70 -36.37 -3.98
C SER A 10 -16.85 -36.45 -2.47
N THR A 11 -16.36 -37.49 -1.82
CA THR A 11 -16.37 -37.63 -0.37
C THR A 11 -15.53 -36.53 0.29
N ARG A 12 -14.35 -36.25 -0.22
CA ARG A 12 -13.48 -35.16 0.29
C ARG A 12 -14.09 -33.79 0.11
N ARG A 13 -14.73 -33.55 -1.02
CA ARG A 13 -15.50 -32.33 -1.24
C ARG A 13 -16.54 -32.13 -0.13
N ASP A 14 -17.33 -33.17 0.15
CA ASP A 14 -18.42 -33.11 1.11
C ASP A 14 -17.92 -32.96 2.56
N GLU A 15 -16.71 -33.45 2.87
CA GLU A 15 -16.01 -33.21 4.15
C GLU A 15 -15.48 -31.77 4.30
N LEU A 16 -14.99 -31.16 3.22
CA LEU A 16 -14.40 -29.82 3.26
C LEU A 16 -15.45 -28.70 3.19
N LEU A 17 -16.59 -28.96 2.57
CA LEU A 17 -17.67 -27.97 2.42
C LEU A 17 -18.14 -27.36 3.74
N PRO A 18 -18.40 -28.14 4.83
CA PRO A 18 -18.82 -27.58 6.12
C PRO A 18 -17.75 -26.66 6.74
N LEU A 19 -16.46 -26.98 6.57
CA LEU A 19 -15.34 -26.19 7.09
C LEU A 19 -15.21 -24.84 6.36
N ILE A 20 -15.49 -24.85 5.06
CA ILE A 20 -15.48 -23.64 4.22
C ILE A 20 -16.72 -22.78 4.49
N GLY A 21 -17.87 -23.41 4.72
CA GLY A 21 -19.17 -22.75 4.94
C GLY A 21 -19.26 -21.91 6.21
N THR A 22 -18.26 -21.99 7.12
CA THR A 22 -18.14 -21.12 8.29
C THR A 22 -17.79 -19.67 7.95
N LEU A 23 -17.40 -19.39 6.71
CA LEU A 23 -16.98 -18.07 6.24
C LEU A 23 -18.11 -17.38 5.47
N GLU A 24 -18.77 -16.41 6.10
CA GLU A 24 -19.88 -15.64 5.50
C GLU A 24 -19.45 -14.82 4.27
N GLY A 25 -20.34 -14.75 3.26
CA GLY A 25 -20.18 -13.87 2.09
C GLY A 25 -19.24 -14.39 0.99
N MET A 26 -19.07 -15.73 0.88
CA MET A 26 -18.27 -16.35 -0.17
C MET A 26 -19.12 -17.02 -1.26
N VAL A 27 -18.65 -16.90 -2.50
CA VAL A 27 -19.15 -17.68 -3.63
C VAL A 27 -18.15 -18.80 -3.88
N LEU A 28 -18.60 -20.05 -3.73
CA LEU A 28 -17.76 -21.24 -3.85
C LEU A 28 -18.03 -21.95 -5.18
N ASN A 29 -16.97 -22.21 -5.94
CA ASN A 29 -16.97 -23.07 -7.11
C ASN A 29 -16.21 -24.37 -6.76
N THR A 30 -16.80 -25.52 -7.04
CA THR A 30 -16.21 -26.82 -6.68
C THR A 30 -16.02 -27.71 -7.89
N GLN A 31 -14.87 -28.34 -7.98
CA GLN A 31 -14.58 -29.42 -8.92
C GLN A 31 -14.02 -30.64 -8.20
N VAL A 32 -14.27 -31.81 -8.75
CA VAL A 32 -13.71 -33.08 -8.24
C VAL A 32 -12.75 -33.63 -9.28
N ARG A 33 -11.59 -34.09 -8.83
CA ARG A 33 -10.61 -34.75 -9.70
C ARG A 33 -11.17 -36.07 -10.21
N ASP A 34 -11.24 -36.20 -11.52
CA ASP A 34 -11.50 -37.50 -12.15
C ASP A 34 -10.14 -38.16 -12.42
N LYS A 35 -10.01 -39.46 -12.05
CA LYS A 35 -8.77 -40.22 -12.22
C LYS A 35 -8.32 -40.35 -13.68
N ASN A 36 -9.22 -40.16 -14.63
CA ASN A 36 -9.00 -40.39 -16.06
C ASN A 36 -9.02 -39.11 -16.92
N GLN A 37 -9.29 -37.92 -16.37
CA GLN A 37 -9.39 -36.68 -17.13
C GLN A 37 -8.78 -35.50 -16.37
N ASP A 38 -7.93 -34.73 -17.03
CA ASP A 38 -7.35 -33.48 -16.50
C ASP A 38 -8.34 -32.27 -16.54
N GLY A 39 -9.64 -32.51 -16.79
CA GLY A 39 -10.67 -31.49 -16.92
C GLY A 39 -10.85 -30.57 -15.71
N TRP A 40 -10.42 -30.99 -14.51
CA TRP A 40 -10.43 -30.13 -13.33
C TRP A 40 -9.43 -28.97 -13.43
N ARG A 41 -8.40 -29.06 -14.30
CA ARG A 41 -7.45 -27.97 -14.59
C ARG A 41 -8.05 -26.87 -15.45
N GLU A 42 -9.22 -27.10 -16.04
CA GLU A 42 -10.02 -26.10 -16.75
C GLU A 42 -10.86 -25.22 -15.82
N MET A 43 -10.76 -25.42 -14.48
CA MET A 43 -11.41 -24.55 -13.52
C MET A 43 -11.06 -23.10 -13.83
N PRO A 44 -12.04 -22.18 -13.90
CA PRO A 44 -11.78 -20.76 -14.16
C PRO A 44 -11.13 -20.09 -12.94
N VAL A 45 -9.85 -20.39 -12.75
CA VAL A 45 -9.02 -19.87 -11.63
C VAL A 45 -8.98 -18.35 -11.66
N GLU A 46 -9.11 -17.77 -12.83
CA GLU A 46 -9.20 -16.33 -13.09
C GLU A 46 -10.34 -15.63 -12.34
N SER A 47 -11.34 -16.40 -11.99
CA SER A 47 -12.49 -15.90 -11.24
C SER A 47 -12.37 -16.15 -9.73
N CYS A 48 -11.26 -16.71 -9.23
CA CYS A 48 -11.09 -17.07 -7.84
C CYS A 48 -10.11 -16.12 -7.12
N ASP A 49 -10.47 -15.73 -5.90
CA ASP A 49 -9.57 -15.01 -4.98
C ASP A 49 -8.73 -15.99 -4.16
N ILE A 50 -9.32 -17.16 -3.84
CA ILE A 50 -8.65 -18.26 -3.14
C ILE A 50 -8.90 -19.57 -3.89
N LEU A 51 -7.86 -20.38 -4.03
CA LEU A 51 -7.92 -21.74 -4.56
C LEU A 51 -7.47 -22.74 -3.50
N ILE A 52 -8.32 -23.72 -3.23
CA ILE A 52 -7.99 -24.86 -2.37
C ILE A 52 -7.76 -26.05 -3.30
N LEU A 53 -6.56 -26.63 -3.22
CA LEU A 53 -6.21 -27.85 -3.93
C LEU A 53 -6.06 -28.99 -2.92
N ASP A 54 -6.89 -30.03 -3.03
CA ASP A 54 -6.81 -31.24 -2.22
C ASP A 54 -6.16 -32.36 -3.04
N SER A 55 -5.01 -32.86 -2.56
CA SER A 55 -4.27 -33.95 -3.20
C SER A 55 -4.89 -35.30 -2.91
N PRO A 56 -4.84 -36.26 -3.86
CA PRO A 56 -5.16 -37.66 -3.57
C PRO A 56 -4.22 -38.24 -2.51
N LEU A 57 -4.74 -39.12 -1.65
CA LEU A 57 -3.97 -39.76 -0.56
C LEU A 57 -2.70 -40.50 -1.07
N GLN A 58 -2.75 -41.03 -2.29
CA GLN A 58 -1.66 -41.78 -2.93
C GLN A 58 -1.17 -41.06 -4.18
N ALA A 59 -1.05 -39.73 -4.14
CA ALA A 59 -0.50 -38.97 -5.27
C ALA A 59 0.97 -39.40 -5.51
N SER A 60 1.28 -39.77 -6.75
CA SER A 60 2.65 -40.09 -7.17
C SER A 60 3.49 -38.79 -7.21
N THR A 61 4.81 -38.91 -7.11
CA THR A 61 5.73 -37.76 -7.24
C THR A 61 5.50 -37.04 -8.56
N GLN A 62 5.25 -37.77 -9.64
CA GLN A 62 4.98 -37.18 -10.97
C GLN A 62 3.66 -36.38 -11.03
N GLU A 63 2.64 -36.82 -10.29
CA GLU A 63 1.38 -36.04 -10.18
C GLU A 63 1.58 -34.77 -9.39
N ARG A 64 2.32 -34.81 -8.28
CA ARG A 64 2.66 -33.63 -7.49
C ARG A 64 3.47 -32.60 -8.28
N ASP A 65 4.45 -33.04 -9.07
CA ASP A 65 5.23 -32.15 -9.93
C ASP A 65 4.37 -31.48 -11.01
N ARG A 66 3.39 -32.21 -11.58
CA ARG A 66 2.42 -31.66 -12.51
C ARG A 66 1.49 -30.63 -11.84
N ASP A 67 1.06 -30.91 -10.60
CA ASP A 67 0.22 -29.99 -9.82
C ASP A 67 1.01 -28.71 -9.45
N LEU A 68 2.27 -28.85 -9.06
CA LEU A 68 3.17 -27.73 -8.82
C LEU A 68 3.35 -26.85 -10.06
N ALA A 69 3.62 -27.49 -11.20
CA ALA A 69 3.78 -26.75 -12.47
C ALA A 69 2.50 -26.01 -12.87
N TRP A 70 1.34 -26.65 -12.70
CA TRP A 70 0.04 -26.03 -13.00
C TRP A 70 -0.27 -24.87 -12.02
N LEU A 71 -0.06 -25.07 -10.71
CA LEU A 71 -0.23 -24.01 -9.72
C LEU A 71 0.70 -22.81 -10.00
N GLY A 72 1.95 -23.08 -10.36
CA GLY A 72 2.89 -22.03 -10.74
C GLY A 72 2.41 -21.24 -11.95
N GLN A 73 1.80 -21.88 -12.95
CA GLN A 73 1.19 -21.17 -14.09
C GLN A 73 -0.06 -20.37 -13.68
N CYS A 74 -0.90 -20.91 -12.78
CA CYS A 74 -2.06 -20.19 -12.25
C CYS A 74 -1.63 -18.93 -11.50
N VAL A 75 -0.66 -19.05 -10.59
CA VAL A 75 -0.17 -17.91 -9.81
C VAL A 75 0.58 -16.90 -10.69
N ALA A 76 1.33 -17.35 -11.70
CA ALA A 76 1.99 -16.44 -12.65
C ALA A 76 0.99 -15.61 -13.47
N ARG A 77 -0.17 -16.19 -13.83
CA ARG A 77 -1.26 -15.47 -14.51
C ARG A 77 -2.10 -14.61 -13.55
N HIS A 78 -2.24 -15.07 -12.31
CA HIS A 78 -3.04 -14.43 -11.25
C HIS A 78 -2.23 -14.29 -9.96
N PRO A 79 -1.30 -13.31 -9.88
CA PRO A 79 -0.41 -13.16 -8.72
C PRO A 79 -1.14 -12.92 -7.39
N MET A 80 -2.41 -12.51 -7.47
CA MET A 80 -3.27 -12.24 -6.31
C MET A 80 -3.96 -13.49 -5.77
N LEU A 81 -3.87 -14.62 -6.49
CA LEU A 81 -4.52 -15.87 -6.10
C LEU A 81 -3.90 -16.42 -4.80
N GLY A 82 -4.70 -16.54 -3.77
CA GLY A 82 -4.33 -17.24 -2.54
C GLY A 82 -4.45 -18.75 -2.73
N VAL A 83 -3.35 -19.51 -2.70
CA VAL A 83 -3.39 -20.96 -2.86
C VAL A 83 -3.19 -21.64 -1.52
N LEU A 84 -4.17 -22.50 -1.13
CA LEU A 84 -4.08 -23.46 -0.04
C LEU A 84 -3.95 -24.87 -0.63
N TRP A 85 -2.91 -25.58 -0.28
CA TRP A 85 -2.69 -26.95 -0.72
C TRP A 85 -2.81 -27.94 0.44
N LEU A 86 -3.73 -28.87 0.32
CA LEU A 86 -3.89 -30.00 1.25
C LEU A 86 -3.13 -31.21 0.70
N THR A 87 -2.14 -31.70 1.43
CA THR A 87 -1.26 -32.80 0.96
C THR A 87 -0.83 -33.72 2.11
N HIS A 88 -0.49 -34.97 1.76
CA HIS A 88 0.08 -35.90 2.73
C HIS A 88 1.57 -35.67 2.95
N ASP A 89 2.23 -35.09 1.96
CA ASP A 89 3.68 -34.90 1.98
C ASP A 89 4.00 -33.44 2.38
N ILE A 90 4.54 -33.29 3.58
CA ILE A 90 4.91 -32.00 4.19
C ILE A 90 6.40 -31.95 4.55
N ASP A 91 7.26 -32.71 3.79
CA ASP A 91 8.69 -32.61 3.99
C ASP A 91 9.22 -31.18 3.64
N PRO A 92 10.32 -30.74 4.26
CA PRO A 92 10.85 -29.38 4.06
C PRO A 92 11.22 -29.07 2.61
N ALA A 93 11.66 -30.04 1.82
CA ALA A 93 12.06 -29.86 0.42
C ALA A 93 10.82 -29.58 -0.44
N PHE A 94 9.76 -30.36 -0.22
CA PHE A 94 8.48 -30.14 -0.89
C PHE A 94 7.84 -28.80 -0.50
N LEU A 95 7.83 -28.44 0.78
CA LEU A 95 7.32 -27.15 1.25
C LEU A 95 8.02 -25.98 0.56
N LEU A 96 9.35 -26.04 0.47
CA LEU A 96 10.14 -25.02 -0.21
C LEU A 96 9.79 -24.92 -1.70
N GLN A 97 9.56 -26.05 -2.37
CA GLN A 97 9.19 -26.10 -3.78
C GLN A 97 7.76 -25.56 -3.99
N ALA A 98 6.82 -25.92 -3.13
CA ALA A 98 5.44 -25.41 -3.16
C ALA A 98 5.41 -23.89 -2.99
N MET A 99 6.14 -23.36 -2.01
CA MET A 99 6.26 -21.91 -1.79
C MET A 99 6.89 -21.19 -3.00
N ARG A 100 7.92 -21.76 -3.62
CA ARG A 100 8.52 -21.20 -4.84
C ARG A 100 7.56 -21.19 -6.03
N SER A 101 6.61 -22.12 -6.07
CA SER A 101 5.53 -22.16 -7.09
C SER A 101 4.36 -21.21 -6.77
N GLY A 102 4.44 -20.44 -5.66
CA GLY A 102 3.43 -19.47 -5.27
C GLY A 102 2.31 -20.02 -4.39
N VAL A 103 2.43 -21.26 -3.90
CA VAL A 103 1.52 -21.79 -2.86
C VAL A 103 1.79 -21.04 -1.56
N ARG A 104 0.76 -20.53 -0.92
CA ARG A 104 0.90 -19.71 0.30
C ARG A 104 0.71 -20.46 1.59
N GLU A 105 -0.16 -21.45 1.56
CA GLU A 105 -0.47 -22.29 2.72
C GLU A 105 -0.43 -23.75 2.28
N VAL A 106 0.28 -24.56 3.04
CA VAL A 106 0.31 -26.03 2.87
C VAL A 106 -0.12 -26.64 4.19
N LEU A 107 -1.15 -27.47 4.16
CA LEU A 107 -1.68 -28.17 5.33
C LEU A 107 -1.73 -29.67 5.09
N PRO A 108 -1.76 -30.49 6.16
CA PRO A 108 -2.04 -31.92 6.05
C PRO A 108 -3.35 -32.20 5.34
N LEU A 109 -3.50 -33.38 4.74
CA LEU A 109 -4.76 -33.77 4.08
C LEU A 109 -5.97 -33.68 5.01
N HIS A 110 -5.81 -33.99 6.28
CA HIS A 110 -6.85 -33.89 7.31
C HIS A 110 -6.42 -32.86 8.36
N PRO A 111 -6.50 -31.54 8.04
CA PRO A 111 -6.13 -30.52 9.00
C PRO A 111 -7.17 -30.43 10.12
N ASP A 112 -6.75 -29.97 11.28
CA ASP A 112 -7.70 -29.57 12.32
C ASP A 112 -8.58 -28.42 11.82
N ALA A 113 -9.87 -28.45 12.19
CA ALA A 113 -10.83 -27.45 11.75
C ALA A 113 -10.40 -26.01 12.11
N THR A 114 -9.75 -25.83 13.25
CA THR A 114 -9.21 -24.54 13.71
C THR A 114 -8.05 -24.10 12.81
N GLU A 115 -7.12 -24.99 12.52
CA GLU A 115 -5.96 -24.72 11.67
C GLU A 115 -6.38 -24.39 10.23
N PHE A 116 -7.33 -25.16 9.68
CA PHE A 116 -7.89 -24.93 8.35
C PHE A 116 -8.57 -23.56 8.26
N THR A 117 -9.42 -23.24 9.25
CA THR A 117 -10.11 -21.94 9.31
C THR A 117 -9.12 -20.79 9.45
N GLN A 118 -8.08 -20.93 10.28
CA GLN A 118 -7.04 -19.92 10.42
C GLN A 118 -6.25 -19.70 9.11
N ALA A 119 -5.91 -20.78 8.39
CA ALA A 119 -5.25 -20.68 7.08
C ALA A 119 -6.13 -19.93 6.07
N LEU A 120 -7.42 -20.24 6.00
CA LEU A 120 -8.37 -19.51 5.16
C LEU A 120 -8.50 -18.04 5.57
N HIS A 121 -8.48 -17.74 6.87
CA HIS A 121 -8.48 -16.34 7.35
C HIS A 121 -7.19 -15.60 6.99
N ARG A 122 -6.02 -16.26 7.00
CA ARG A 122 -4.77 -15.66 6.54
C ARG A 122 -4.82 -15.38 5.04
N LEU A 123 -5.28 -16.33 4.23
CA LEU A 123 -5.47 -16.14 2.79
C LEU A 123 -6.52 -15.07 2.48
N ARG A 124 -7.63 -15.04 3.22
CA ARG A 124 -8.66 -14.00 3.07
C ARG A 124 -8.11 -12.61 3.36
N ARG A 125 -7.40 -12.44 4.47
CA ARG A 125 -6.74 -11.16 4.81
C ARG A 125 -5.75 -10.76 3.72
N HIS A 126 -4.99 -11.72 3.23
CA HIS A 126 -4.06 -11.47 2.13
C HIS A 126 -4.79 -11.07 0.84
N ALA A 127 -5.82 -11.79 0.42
CA ALA A 127 -6.64 -11.44 -0.74
C ALA A 127 -7.36 -10.08 -0.56
N GLN A 128 -7.77 -9.74 0.66
CA GLN A 128 -8.40 -8.45 0.99
C GLN A 128 -7.38 -7.30 1.08
N SER A 129 -6.18 -7.55 1.56
CA SER A 129 -5.10 -6.55 1.58
C SER A 129 -4.57 -6.23 0.19
N LEU A 130 -4.82 -7.12 -0.77
CA LEU A 130 -4.44 -6.99 -2.17
C LEU A 130 -5.62 -6.60 -3.08
N SER A 131 -6.87 -6.64 -2.56
CA SER A 131 -8.02 -6.17 -3.33
C SER A 131 -8.16 -4.67 -3.15
N PRO A 132 -8.01 -3.88 -4.21
CA PRO A 132 -8.48 -2.50 -4.19
C PRO A 132 -9.97 -2.55 -3.87
N SER A 133 -10.40 -1.89 -2.79
CA SER A 133 -11.81 -1.80 -2.42
C SER A 133 -12.56 -0.92 -3.43
N GLY A 134 -12.95 -1.54 -4.51
CA GLY A 134 -13.74 -0.97 -5.59
C GLY A 134 -13.70 -1.94 -6.75
N ARG A 135 -14.84 -2.54 -7.07
CA ARG A 135 -15.02 -3.36 -8.27
C ARG A 135 -14.40 -2.66 -9.48
N LEU A 136 -13.18 -3.06 -9.84
CA LEU A 136 -12.67 -2.78 -11.18
C LEU A 136 -13.15 -3.94 -12.05
N ASP A 137 -14.06 -3.65 -12.96
CA ASP A 137 -14.40 -4.54 -14.05
C ASP A 137 -13.12 -4.89 -14.84
N PRO A 138 -12.92 -6.16 -15.28
CA PRO A 138 -11.72 -6.54 -16.03
C PRO A 138 -11.54 -5.79 -17.36
N HIS A 139 -12.42 -4.88 -17.69
CA HIS A 139 -12.43 -4.08 -18.94
C HIS A 139 -12.24 -2.58 -18.71
N ASP A 140 -12.11 -2.10 -17.45
CA ASP A 140 -11.68 -0.71 -17.25
C ASP A 140 -10.17 -0.63 -17.42
N PRO A 141 -9.66 0.30 -18.24
CA PRO A 141 -8.23 0.58 -18.28
C PRO A 141 -7.80 0.95 -16.86
N ILE A 142 -6.86 0.19 -16.29
CA ILE A 142 -6.32 0.43 -14.94
C ILE A 142 -5.80 1.86 -14.93
N THR A 143 -6.57 2.75 -14.37
CA THR A 143 -6.10 4.12 -14.14
C THR A 143 -5.01 4.02 -13.08
N PRO A 144 -3.74 4.30 -13.40
CA PRO A 144 -2.67 4.19 -12.43
C PRO A 144 -2.97 5.10 -11.24
N GLY A 145 -2.65 4.62 -10.04
CA GLY A 145 -2.83 5.39 -8.81
C GLY A 145 -2.12 6.74 -8.89
N ARG A 146 -2.65 7.74 -8.19
CA ARG A 146 -2.05 9.09 -8.13
C ARG A 146 -0.77 9.05 -7.32
N LEU A 147 0.28 9.66 -7.85
CA LEU A 147 1.58 9.78 -7.21
C LEU A 147 1.81 11.24 -6.82
N ILE A 148 1.96 11.50 -5.52
CA ILE A 148 2.06 12.85 -4.96
C ILE A 148 3.33 12.95 -4.11
N ALA A 149 4.19 13.90 -4.48
CA ALA A 149 5.45 14.15 -3.78
C ALA A 149 5.33 15.32 -2.81
N PHE A 150 5.62 15.09 -1.52
CA PHE A 150 5.68 16.14 -0.50
C PHE A 150 7.13 16.58 -0.30
N VAL A 151 7.41 17.80 -0.68
CA VAL A 151 8.77 18.36 -0.69
C VAL A 151 8.91 19.40 0.40
N PRO A 152 9.83 19.24 1.35
CA PRO A 152 10.15 20.27 2.32
C PRO A 152 10.88 21.42 1.61
N THR A 153 10.42 22.65 1.78
CA THR A 153 11.17 23.80 1.28
C THR A 153 12.37 24.13 2.14
N LYS A 154 12.37 23.62 3.37
CA LYS A 154 13.46 23.73 4.35
C LYS A 154 13.24 22.72 5.47
N GLY A 155 14.32 22.18 6.04
CA GLY A 155 14.26 21.32 7.21
C GLY A 155 13.40 21.91 8.34
N GLY A 156 12.57 21.08 8.97
CA GLY A 156 11.66 21.46 10.03
C GLY A 156 10.36 22.18 9.59
N CYS A 157 10.07 22.31 8.30
CA CYS A 157 8.80 22.88 7.83
C CYS A 157 7.57 21.95 8.09
N GLY A 158 7.79 20.67 8.38
CA GLY A 158 6.76 19.70 8.72
C GLY A 158 6.21 18.90 7.54
N ALA A 159 7.00 18.69 6.48
CA ALA A 159 6.58 17.90 5.31
C ALA A 159 6.32 16.44 5.70
N THR A 160 7.26 15.76 6.36
CA THR A 160 7.11 14.39 6.88
C THR A 160 5.89 14.26 7.80
N PHE A 161 5.68 15.20 8.70
CA PHE A 161 4.49 15.24 9.56
C PHE A 161 3.19 15.37 8.74
N MET A 162 3.19 16.21 7.72
CA MET A 162 2.03 16.40 6.86
C MET A 162 1.74 15.16 6.03
N VAL A 163 2.73 14.58 5.35
CA VAL A 163 2.52 13.43 4.45
C VAL A 163 2.10 12.19 5.23
N THR A 164 2.70 11.90 6.39
CA THR A 164 2.34 10.75 7.22
C THR A 164 0.91 10.83 7.75
N ASN A 165 0.49 12.00 8.23
CA ASN A 165 -0.89 12.21 8.69
C ASN A 165 -1.90 12.24 7.53
N THR A 166 -1.51 12.75 6.37
CA THR A 166 -2.34 12.70 5.15
C THR A 166 -2.54 11.25 4.69
N ALA A 167 -1.48 10.43 4.67
CA ALA A 167 -1.55 9.01 4.34
C ALA A 167 -2.50 8.26 5.29
N TYR A 168 -2.38 8.55 6.59
CA TYR A 168 -3.25 7.94 7.59
C TYR A 168 -4.74 8.31 7.41
N LEU A 169 -5.03 9.58 7.11
CA LEU A 169 -6.40 10.05 6.86
C LEU A 169 -7.01 9.46 5.59
N LEU A 170 -6.23 9.35 4.50
CA LEU A 170 -6.66 8.71 3.27
C LEU A 170 -7.10 7.27 3.50
N ALA A 171 -6.30 6.51 4.23
CA ALA A 171 -6.61 5.12 4.54
C ALA A 171 -7.77 4.99 5.54
N LYS A 172 -7.70 5.71 6.67
CA LYS A 172 -8.62 5.53 7.81
C LYS A 172 -9.99 6.11 7.58
N ASP A 173 -10.06 7.33 7.03
CA ASP A 173 -11.33 8.05 6.85
C ASP A 173 -11.96 7.79 5.48
N MET A 174 -11.14 7.62 4.45
CA MET A 174 -11.60 7.55 3.06
C MET A 174 -11.53 6.14 2.47
N GLY A 175 -10.88 5.19 3.19
CA GLY A 175 -10.73 3.81 2.74
C GLY A 175 -9.90 3.68 1.47
N CYS A 176 -9.03 4.66 1.16
CA CYS A 176 -8.16 4.62 0.01
C CYS A 176 -6.95 3.72 0.26
N ASP A 177 -6.71 2.76 -0.62
CA ASP A 177 -5.48 1.96 -0.59
C ASP A 177 -4.29 2.87 -0.88
N THR A 178 -3.53 3.16 0.18
CA THR A 178 -2.46 4.15 0.19
C THR A 178 -1.13 3.50 0.53
N VAL A 179 -0.09 3.84 -0.20
CA VAL A 179 1.29 3.54 0.18
C VAL A 179 2.06 4.85 0.38
N LEU A 180 2.73 4.95 1.51
CA LEU A 180 3.71 5.99 1.80
C LEU A 180 5.10 5.43 1.56
N ILE A 181 5.90 6.12 0.76
CA ILE A 181 7.29 5.76 0.47
C ILE A 181 8.20 6.87 1.01
N ASP A 182 9.07 6.51 1.94
CA ASP A 182 10.03 7.43 2.52
C ASP A 182 11.29 7.48 1.63
N LEU A 183 11.50 8.62 0.98
CA LEU A 183 12.67 8.91 0.14
C LEU A 183 13.70 9.79 0.85
N ASP A 184 13.45 10.22 2.10
CA ASP A 184 14.47 10.86 2.92
C ASP A 184 15.38 9.80 3.55
N LEU A 185 16.28 9.26 2.71
CA LEU A 185 17.19 8.19 3.09
C LEU A 185 18.19 8.59 4.18
N HIS A 186 18.29 9.88 4.50
CA HIS A 186 19.20 10.40 5.53
C HIS A 186 18.57 10.48 6.91
N SER A 187 17.32 10.95 6.98
CA SER A 187 16.59 11.10 8.25
C SER A 187 15.79 9.85 8.58
N ALA A 188 15.14 9.23 7.58
CA ALA A 188 14.31 8.02 7.72
C ALA A 188 13.19 8.16 8.78
N ASP A 189 12.61 9.36 8.87
CA ASP A 189 11.74 9.72 9.99
C ASP A 189 10.29 9.28 9.84
N ALA A 190 9.81 8.99 8.62
CA ALA A 190 8.39 8.71 8.37
C ALA A 190 7.85 7.53 9.22
N SER A 191 8.68 6.54 9.50
CA SER A 191 8.33 5.40 10.33
C SER A 191 7.99 5.80 11.77
N TYR A 192 8.74 6.74 12.37
CA TYR A 192 8.51 7.19 13.73
C TYR A 192 7.22 7.97 13.95
N TYR A 193 6.59 8.44 12.87
CA TYR A 193 5.30 9.14 12.93
C TYR A 193 4.09 8.19 12.84
N LEU A 194 4.31 6.93 12.44
CA LEU A 194 3.24 5.98 12.14
C LEU A 194 3.27 4.73 13.01
N SER A 195 4.42 4.34 13.52
CA SER A 195 4.62 3.11 14.29
C SER A 195 5.90 3.20 15.13
N SER A 196 5.89 2.53 16.28
CA SER A 196 7.07 2.34 17.13
C SER A 196 7.87 1.07 16.80
N ASP A 197 7.43 0.29 15.80
CA ASP A 197 8.03 -1.00 15.48
C ASP A 197 9.23 -0.85 14.54
N ASP A 198 10.29 -1.64 14.78
CA ASP A 198 11.41 -1.76 13.86
C ASP A 198 10.98 -2.42 12.55
N HIS A 199 11.24 -1.74 11.43
CA HIS A 199 10.92 -2.25 10.10
C HIS A 199 12.03 -3.19 9.62
N ARG A 200 11.66 -4.41 9.22
CA ARG A 200 12.62 -5.44 8.78
C ARG A 200 13.14 -5.20 7.37
N ASN A 201 12.35 -4.55 6.51
CA ASN A 201 12.68 -4.30 5.10
C ASN A 201 12.56 -2.82 4.79
N SER A 202 13.46 -2.34 3.94
CA SER A 202 13.54 -0.95 3.50
C SER A 202 13.40 -0.83 1.98
N LEU A 203 13.29 0.40 1.49
CA LEU A 203 13.35 0.70 0.06
C LEU A 203 14.62 0.12 -0.60
N LEU A 204 15.77 0.16 0.08
CA LEU A 204 17.02 -0.38 -0.47
C LEU A 204 16.99 -1.91 -0.58
N ASP A 205 16.40 -2.61 0.38
CA ASP A 205 16.29 -4.06 0.32
C ASP A 205 15.43 -4.49 -0.87
N LEU A 206 14.34 -3.76 -1.14
CA LEU A 206 13.51 -3.96 -2.32
C LEU A 206 14.30 -3.74 -3.62
N THR A 207 15.13 -2.71 -3.69
CA THR A 207 15.88 -2.35 -4.90
C THR A 207 17.09 -3.24 -5.19
N ARG A 208 17.58 -4.01 -4.23
CA ARG A 208 18.62 -5.03 -4.46
C ARG A 208 18.16 -6.19 -5.34
N HIS A 209 16.85 -6.37 -5.48
CA HIS A 209 16.22 -7.47 -6.21
C HIS A 209 15.37 -6.99 -7.37
N THR A 210 15.74 -5.90 -8.03
CA THR A 210 14.97 -5.30 -9.15
C THR A 210 14.71 -6.27 -10.30
N ASP A 211 15.57 -7.25 -10.54
CA ASP A 211 15.36 -8.31 -11.54
C ASP A 211 14.14 -9.21 -11.23
N ARG A 212 13.65 -9.17 -9.99
CA ARG A 212 12.51 -9.95 -9.50
C ARG A 212 11.43 -9.07 -8.89
N LEU A 213 11.46 -7.77 -9.21
CA LEU A 213 10.52 -6.81 -8.66
C LEU A 213 9.12 -7.09 -9.21
N ASP A 214 8.29 -7.69 -8.36
CA ASP A 214 6.88 -7.98 -8.63
C ASP A 214 5.99 -7.48 -7.49
N ALA A 215 4.69 -7.65 -7.65
CA ALA A 215 3.70 -7.26 -6.63
C ALA A 215 3.92 -7.96 -5.29
N HIS A 216 4.39 -9.20 -5.30
CA HIS A 216 4.63 -9.98 -4.09
C HIS A 216 5.84 -9.44 -3.32
N LEU A 217 6.95 -9.19 -4.01
CA LEU A 217 8.16 -8.63 -3.40
C LEU A 217 7.88 -7.22 -2.86
N LEU A 218 7.17 -6.38 -3.64
CA LEU A 218 6.73 -5.08 -3.15
C LEU A 218 5.93 -5.24 -1.86
N HIS A 219 4.86 -6.04 -1.87
CA HIS A 219 3.98 -6.20 -0.71
C HIS A 219 4.69 -6.78 0.52
N SER A 220 5.58 -7.76 0.34
CA SER A 220 6.36 -8.34 1.44
C SER A 220 7.39 -7.39 2.04
N SER A 221 7.78 -6.34 1.30
CA SER A 221 8.70 -5.30 1.75
C SER A 221 7.99 -4.14 2.45
N LEU A 222 6.67 -4.07 2.35
CA LEU A 222 5.87 -3.02 2.96
C LEU A 222 5.50 -3.36 4.40
N HIS A 223 5.55 -2.34 5.26
CA HIS A 223 5.00 -2.40 6.60
C HIS A 223 3.51 -2.00 6.58
N SER A 224 2.64 -2.88 7.08
CA SER A 224 1.20 -2.58 7.21
C SER A 224 0.95 -1.78 8.50
N VAL A 225 0.69 -0.49 8.37
CA VAL A 225 0.44 0.42 9.51
C VAL A 225 -0.99 0.23 10.06
N ILE A 226 -1.98 0.32 9.18
CA ILE A 226 -3.39 0.05 9.42
C ILE A 226 -4.00 -0.54 8.14
N PRO A 227 -5.23 -1.07 8.15
CA PRO A 227 -5.93 -1.42 6.92
C PRO A 227 -5.90 -0.25 5.93
N HIS A 228 -5.55 -0.54 4.68
CA HIS A 228 -5.40 0.43 3.58
C HIS A 228 -4.20 1.39 3.69
N LEU A 229 -3.32 1.28 4.69
CA LEU A 229 -2.08 2.05 4.74
C LEU A 229 -0.87 1.16 4.87
N HIS A 230 0.03 1.29 3.92
CA HIS A 230 1.32 0.63 3.92
C HIS A 230 2.45 1.65 3.87
N LEU A 231 3.57 1.32 4.50
CA LEU A 231 4.79 2.13 4.51
C LEU A 231 5.94 1.34 3.87
N LEU A 232 6.62 1.94 2.91
CA LEU A 232 7.94 1.54 2.48
C LEU A 232 8.95 2.47 3.13
N ALA A 233 9.58 1.98 4.19
CA ALA A 233 10.49 2.79 4.99
C ALA A 233 11.82 3.03 4.28
N ALA A 234 12.45 4.16 4.59
CA ALA A 234 13.85 4.39 4.27
C ALA A 234 14.76 3.47 5.11
N PRO A 235 15.97 3.18 4.65
CA PRO A 235 16.92 2.37 5.42
C PRO A 235 17.43 3.10 6.66
N ASN A 236 17.67 2.35 7.74
CA ASN A 236 18.22 2.92 8.99
C ASN A 236 19.72 3.24 8.91
N VAL A 237 20.40 2.92 7.82
CA VAL A 237 21.87 3.04 7.71
C VAL A 237 22.23 3.97 6.56
N SER A 238 22.77 5.13 6.89
CA SER A 238 23.17 6.17 5.92
C SER A 238 24.23 5.74 4.90
N GLU A 239 25.04 4.73 5.21
CA GLU A 239 26.11 4.22 4.32
C GLU A 239 25.57 3.56 3.03
N LEU A 240 24.31 3.19 3.00
CA LEU A 240 23.68 2.48 1.87
C LEU A 240 22.92 3.40 0.90
N THR A 241 22.82 4.69 1.21
CA THR A 241 22.03 5.65 0.41
C THR A 241 22.55 5.86 -1.01
N SER A 242 23.85 5.69 -1.24
CA SER A 242 24.48 5.80 -2.56
C SER A 242 24.14 4.66 -3.53
N GLN A 243 23.43 3.62 -3.07
CA GLN A 243 23.10 2.44 -3.88
C GLN A 243 21.77 2.55 -4.64
N LEU A 244 20.88 3.49 -4.25
CA LEU A 244 19.61 3.69 -4.95
C LEU A 244 19.83 4.48 -6.24
N THR A 245 19.41 3.91 -7.37
CA THR A 245 19.46 4.58 -8.67
C THR A 245 18.08 5.10 -9.09
N ALA A 246 18.06 6.13 -9.95
CA ALA A 246 16.83 6.68 -10.49
C ALA A 246 15.98 5.62 -11.23
N SER A 247 16.63 4.70 -11.95
CA SER A 247 15.95 3.61 -12.67
C SER A 247 15.30 2.60 -11.72
N GLN A 248 15.95 2.26 -10.62
CA GLN A 248 15.38 1.36 -9.61
C GLN A 248 14.16 2.01 -8.93
N LEU A 249 14.28 3.30 -8.55
CA LEU A 249 13.15 4.03 -8.00
C LEU A 249 11.98 4.08 -8.99
N GLU A 250 12.24 4.35 -10.27
CA GLU A 250 11.19 4.37 -11.30
C GLU A 250 10.40 3.06 -11.34
N GLN A 251 11.08 1.91 -11.32
CA GLN A 251 10.43 0.60 -11.32
C GLN A 251 9.55 0.40 -10.09
N VAL A 252 10.05 0.77 -8.90
CA VAL A 252 9.27 0.70 -7.65
C VAL A 252 8.04 1.58 -7.71
N LEU A 253 8.18 2.84 -8.14
CA LEU A 253 7.06 3.78 -8.21
C LEU A 253 6.01 3.38 -9.25
N GLN A 254 6.44 2.88 -10.42
CA GLN A 254 5.51 2.37 -11.43
C GLN A 254 4.74 1.14 -10.93
N LEU A 255 5.41 0.24 -10.21
CA LEU A 255 4.78 -0.91 -9.61
C LEU A 255 3.79 -0.49 -8.50
N ALA A 256 4.21 0.42 -7.61
CA ALA A 256 3.34 0.96 -6.56
C ALA A 256 2.06 1.59 -7.13
N ARG A 257 2.16 2.39 -8.20
CA ARG A 257 1.01 3.02 -8.87
C ARG A 257 0.02 2.02 -9.49
N ARG A 258 0.46 0.81 -9.82
CA ARG A 258 -0.43 -0.24 -10.35
C ARG A 258 -1.24 -0.92 -9.26
N HIS A 259 -0.76 -0.89 -8.00
CA HIS A 259 -1.35 -1.64 -6.90
C HIS A 259 -2.00 -0.77 -5.82
N TYR A 260 -1.72 0.52 -5.80
CA TYR A 260 -2.25 1.47 -4.81
C TYR A 260 -2.98 2.62 -5.51
N GLY A 261 -4.13 3.01 -4.96
CA GLY A 261 -4.88 4.16 -5.47
C GLY A 261 -4.16 5.50 -5.20
N MET A 262 -3.42 5.56 -4.07
CA MET A 262 -2.63 6.72 -3.68
C MET A 262 -1.20 6.29 -3.32
N VAL A 263 -0.22 6.91 -3.98
CA VAL A 263 1.21 6.76 -3.68
C VAL A 263 1.72 8.11 -3.19
N LEU A 264 2.08 8.20 -1.92
CA LEU A 264 2.62 9.42 -1.32
C LEU A 264 4.12 9.26 -1.13
N LEU A 265 4.87 10.30 -1.46
CA LEU A 265 6.33 10.32 -1.29
C LEU A 265 6.69 11.36 -0.23
N ASP A 266 7.42 10.94 0.79
CA ASP A 266 8.14 11.85 1.68
C ASP A 266 9.51 12.15 1.08
N MET A 267 9.70 13.38 0.64
CA MET A 267 10.89 13.79 -0.12
C MET A 267 11.92 14.46 0.79
N PRO A 268 13.22 14.27 0.53
CA PRO A 268 14.26 15.06 1.17
C PRO A 268 14.24 16.53 0.69
N ASP A 269 14.96 17.41 1.41
CA ASP A 269 15.13 18.81 0.99
C ASP A 269 16.28 19.02 -0.03
N THR A 270 16.85 17.91 -0.52
CA THR A 270 17.92 17.89 -1.51
C THR A 270 17.41 17.44 -2.88
N LEU A 271 18.07 17.89 -3.93
CA LEU A 271 17.76 17.50 -5.29
C LEU A 271 18.95 16.74 -5.90
N ASP A 272 18.74 15.45 -6.11
CA ASP A 272 19.67 14.56 -6.83
C ASP A 272 18.93 13.82 -7.96
N ALA A 273 19.58 12.87 -8.63
CA ALA A 273 18.99 12.15 -9.73
C ALA A 273 17.79 11.28 -9.31
N VAL A 274 17.78 10.78 -8.07
CA VAL A 274 16.71 9.93 -7.51
C VAL A 274 15.48 10.78 -7.19
N THR A 275 15.70 11.89 -6.48
CA THR A 275 14.62 12.82 -6.11
C THR A 275 14.03 13.51 -7.35
N LEU A 276 14.87 13.85 -8.34
CA LEU A 276 14.40 14.40 -9.61
C LEU A 276 13.49 13.38 -10.35
N LYS A 277 13.89 12.11 -10.40
CA LYS A 277 13.08 11.06 -11.01
C LYS A 277 11.73 10.90 -10.30
N ALA A 278 11.70 10.96 -8.96
CA ALA A 278 10.46 10.94 -8.20
C ALA A 278 9.54 12.11 -8.55
N LEU A 279 10.10 13.32 -8.65
CA LEU A 279 9.39 14.52 -9.05
C LEU A 279 8.87 14.45 -10.49
N ASP A 280 9.65 13.87 -11.43
CA ASP A 280 9.23 13.68 -12.83
C ASP A 280 7.98 12.77 -12.91
N LEU A 281 7.98 11.68 -12.15
CA LEU A 281 6.91 10.69 -12.14
C LEU A 281 5.67 11.13 -11.34
N ALA A 282 5.82 12.07 -10.41
CA ALA A 282 4.72 12.57 -9.60
C ALA A 282 3.66 13.28 -10.46
N ASP A 283 2.39 13.06 -10.15
CA ASP A 283 1.27 13.80 -10.74
C ASP A 283 1.16 15.20 -10.13
N GLU A 284 1.50 15.32 -8.84
CA GLU A 284 1.53 16.58 -8.10
C GLU A 284 2.76 16.67 -7.19
N VAL A 285 3.26 17.89 -7.03
CA VAL A 285 4.36 18.22 -6.12
C VAL A 285 3.86 19.24 -5.11
N VAL A 286 3.78 18.81 -3.85
CA VAL A 286 3.31 19.63 -2.72
C VAL A 286 4.53 20.20 -2.00
N LEU A 287 4.81 21.48 -2.23
CA LEU A 287 5.86 22.22 -1.53
C LEU A 287 5.35 22.66 -0.16
N VAL A 288 5.87 22.06 0.89
CA VAL A 288 5.53 22.37 2.28
C VAL A 288 6.48 23.43 2.81
N MET A 289 5.94 24.55 3.30
CA MET A 289 6.73 25.65 3.85
C MET A 289 6.15 26.15 5.16
N GLY A 290 7.01 26.70 6.00
CA GLY A 290 6.59 27.44 7.19
C GLY A 290 6.33 28.91 6.89
N ASN A 291 5.77 29.63 7.86
CA ASN A 291 5.41 31.03 7.74
C ASN A 291 6.54 31.97 8.22
N THR A 292 7.69 31.91 7.54
CA THR A 292 8.81 32.85 7.80
C THR A 292 9.44 33.29 6.48
N VAL A 293 10.08 34.45 6.47
CA VAL A 293 10.81 34.97 5.31
C VAL A 293 11.83 33.99 4.74
N ALA A 294 12.51 33.23 5.64
CA ALA A 294 13.47 32.21 5.22
C ALA A 294 12.79 31.07 4.42
N HIS A 295 11.60 30.61 4.85
CA HIS A 295 10.84 29.60 4.11
C HIS A 295 10.31 30.17 2.77
N VAL A 296 9.81 31.38 2.72
CA VAL A 296 9.39 32.03 1.48
C VAL A 296 10.54 32.10 0.47
N ARG A 297 11.72 32.51 0.91
CA ARG A 297 12.93 32.56 0.08
C ARG A 297 13.31 31.18 -0.48
N ASN A 298 13.24 30.14 0.33
CA ASN A 298 13.55 28.78 -0.12
C ASN A 298 12.47 28.23 -1.02
N ALA A 299 11.18 28.42 -0.71
CA ALA A 299 10.06 28.05 -1.59
C ALA A 299 10.21 28.71 -2.97
N LYS A 300 10.58 30.00 -3.01
CA LYS A 300 10.84 30.69 -4.27
C LYS A 300 11.98 30.07 -5.05
N ARG A 301 13.05 29.64 -4.40
CA ARG A 301 14.18 28.92 -5.05
C ARG A 301 13.71 27.59 -5.64
N TRP A 302 12.95 26.79 -4.89
CA TRP A 302 12.36 25.56 -5.38
C TRP A 302 11.48 25.81 -6.61
N LEU A 303 10.57 26.79 -6.56
CA LEU A 303 9.69 27.10 -7.68
C LEU A 303 10.45 27.58 -8.93
N VAL A 304 11.45 28.43 -8.78
CA VAL A 304 12.30 28.87 -9.89
C VAL A 304 13.03 27.68 -10.52
N MET A 305 13.60 26.81 -9.70
CA MET A 305 14.32 25.63 -10.16
C MET A 305 13.38 24.63 -10.88
N LEU A 306 12.23 24.29 -10.28
CA LEU A 306 11.26 23.38 -10.89
C LEU A 306 10.72 23.94 -12.23
N ARG A 307 10.43 25.24 -12.29
CA ARG A 307 10.05 25.89 -13.56
C ARG A 307 11.14 25.86 -14.60
N SER A 308 12.41 26.03 -14.23
CA SER A 308 13.55 25.93 -15.16
C SER A 308 13.76 24.51 -15.70
N LEU A 309 13.32 23.49 -14.94
CA LEU A 309 13.29 22.09 -15.36
C LEU A 309 12.03 21.73 -16.16
N GLY A 310 11.16 22.70 -16.45
CA GLY A 310 9.97 22.49 -17.28
C GLY A 310 8.71 22.04 -16.55
N TYR A 311 8.70 22.03 -15.21
CA TYR A 311 7.48 21.66 -14.47
C TYR A 311 6.40 22.75 -14.61
N ALA A 312 5.21 22.33 -15.06
CA ALA A 312 4.07 23.22 -15.19
C ALA A 312 3.55 23.66 -13.81
N ASN A 313 3.10 24.91 -13.68
CA ASN A 313 2.51 25.39 -12.44
C ASN A 313 1.29 24.56 -11.98
N ALA A 314 0.56 23.96 -12.92
CA ALA A 314 -0.57 23.09 -12.61
C ALA A 314 -0.19 21.84 -11.81
N LYS A 315 1.07 21.40 -11.90
CA LYS A 315 1.64 20.28 -11.12
C LYS A 315 2.08 20.70 -9.71
N LEU A 316 2.31 22.00 -9.49
CA LEU A 316 2.90 22.52 -8.25
C LEU A 316 1.79 23.00 -7.29
N ARG A 317 1.88 22.60 -6.05
CA ARG A 317 1.04 23.05 -4.93
C ARG A 317 1.92 23.62 -3.85
N VAL A 318 1.50 24.72 -3.24
CA VAL A 318 2.18 25.32 -2.09
C VAL A 318 1.28 25.23 -0.87
N VAL A 319 1.76 24.59 0.17
CA VAL A 319 1.08 24.49 1.47
C VAL A 319 1.85 25.29 2.51
N LEU A 320 1.15 26.19 3.16
CA LEU A 320 1.68 26.99 4.26
C LEU A 320 1.36 26.32 5.60
N ASN A 321 2.37 25.77 6.24
CA ASN A 321 2.24 25.10 7.53
C ASN A 321 2.61 26.05 8.70
N LYS A 322 2.16 25.71 9.90
CA LYS A 322 2.45 26.43 11.15
C LYS A 322 1.94 27.89 11.14
N THR A 323 0.73 28.08 10.58
CA THR A 323 0.12 29.42 10.54
C THR A 323 -0.55 29.79 11.85
N HIS A 324 -0.48 31.06 12.24
CA HIS A 324 -1.23 31.59 13.38
C HIS A 324 -1.97 32.86 13.02
N PRO A 325 -3.08 33.14 13.70
CA PRO A 325 -3.73 34.45 13.59
C PRO A 325 -2.75 35.55 13.97
N GLY A 326 -2.63 36.58 13.15
CA GLY A 326 -1.68 37.68 13.40
C GLY A 326 -0.24 37.41 12.99
N SER A 327 0.00 36.44 12.12
CA SER A 327 1.31 36.21 11.52
C SER A 327 1.84 37.49 10.83
N GLU A 328 3.14 37.78 11.01
CA GLU A 328 3.80 38.95 10.42
C GLU A 328 3.83 38.90 8.88
N VAL A 329 3.72 37.72 8.27
CA VAL A 329 3.73 37.54 6.82
C VAL A 329 2.34 37.13 6.37
N ASP A 330 1.64 38.04 5.69
CA ASP A 330 0.32 37.78 5.10
C ASP A 330 0.43 36.77 3.93
N THR A 331 -0.56 35.88 3.81
CA THR A 331 -0.65 34.89 2.72
C THR A 331 -0.61 35.58 1.35
N ALA A 332 -1.28 36.71 1.16
CA ALA A 332 -1.28 37.46 -0.10
C ALA A 332 0.15 37.95 -0.47
N LEU A 333 0.94 38.37 0.51
CA LEU A 333 2.33 38.76 0.27
C LEU A 333 3.20 37.56 -0.12
N ILE A 334 2.95 36.39 0.49
CA ILE A 334 3.63 35.13 0.14
C ILE A 334 3.30 34.76 -1.30
N GLU A 335 2.03 34.74 -1.68
CA GLU A 335 1.58 34.42 -3.03
C GLU A 335 2.18 35.37 -4.08
N GLY A 336 2.17 36.66 -3.79
CA GLY A 336 2.81 37.68 -4.65
C GLY A 336 4.31 37.43 -4.83
N ALA A 337 5.02 37.05 -3.76
CA ALA A 337 6.45 36.75 -3.80
C ALA A 337 6.78 35.43 -4.56
N LEU A 338 5.91 34.44 -4.47
CA LEU A 338 6.09 33.11 -5.07
C LEU A 338 5.58 33.05 -6.53
N GLY A 339 4.61 33.91 -6.88
CA GLY A 339 3.94 33.89 -8.18
C GLY A 339 3.10 32.63 -8.41
N ILE A 340 2.54 32.06 -7.34
CA ILE A 340 1.64 30.92 -7.31
C ILE A 340 0.77 31.01 -6.05
N PRO A 341 -0.52 30.62 -6.10
CA PRO A 341 -1.38 30.63 -4.93
C PRO A 341 -0.94 29.61 -3.88
N VAL A 342 -1.20 29.91 -2.63
CA VAL A 342 -1.15 28.95 -1.51
C VAL A 342 -2.43 28.14 -1.54
N CYS A 343 -2.32 26.86 -1.87
CA CYS A 343 -3.49 26.00 -2.02
C CYS A 343 -4.15 25.66 -0.68
N HIS A 344 -3.36 25.61 0.41
CA HIS A 344 -3.88 25.31 1.74
C HIS A 344 -3.01 25.87 2.85
N THR A 345 -3.62 26.15 4.01
CA THR A 345 -2.92 26.59 5.22
C THR A 345 -3.23 25.68 6.39
N LEU A 346 -2.19 25.21 7.10
CA LEU A 346 -2.32 24.40 8.29
C LEU A 346 -2.06 25.23 9.55
N PRO A 347 -2.94 25.15 10.56
CA PRO A 347 -2.76 25.90 11.80
C PRO A 347 -1.53 25.42 12.57
N ASN A 348 -0.91 26.32 13.34
CA ASN A 348 0.17 25.97 14.23
C ASN A 348 -0.40 25.44 15.56
N ASP A 349 -0.24 24.13 15.78
CA ASP A 349 -0.58 23.46 17.05
C ASP A 349 0.62 22.63 17.52
N PRO A 350 1.63 23.29 18.09
CA PRO A 350 2.86 22.57 18.47
C PRO A 350 2.64 21.57 19.60
N ALA A 351 1.67 21.79 20.48
CA ALA A 351 1.39 20.89 21.59
C ALA A 351 0.87 19.52 21.09
N THR A 352 -0.17 19.55 20.24
CA THR A 352 -0.73 18.32 19.65
C THR A 352 0.28 17.64 18.70
N ALA A 353 1.01 18.43 17.90
CA ALA A 353 2.01 17.90 16.99
C ALA A 353 3.16 17.21 17.75
N LEU A 354 3.69 17.84 18.79
CA LEU A 354 4.78 17.28 19.61
C LEU A 354 4.33 16.02 20.37
N GLN A 355 3.10 16.01 20.87
CA GLN A 355 2.55 14.83 21.52
C GLN A 355 2.45 13.66 20.53
N ALA A 356 1.96 13.89 19.30
CA ALA A 356 1.88 12.89 18.25
C ALA A 356 3.27 12.30 17.92
N ILE A 357 4.24 13.16 17.68
CA ILE A 357 5.62 12.79 17.35
C ILE A 357 6.25 11.96 18.48
N ASN A 358 6.17 12.43 19.72
CA ASN A 358 6.79 11.76 20.87
C ASN A 358 6.16 10.40 21.19
N GLN A 359 4.90 10.18 20.80
CA GLN A 359 4.21 8.92 21.00
C GLN A 359 4.30 7.99 19.77
N GLY A 360 4.87 8.44 18.65
CA GLY A 360 4.91 7.68 17.41
C GLY A 360 3.50 7.38 16.86
N LEU A 361 2.53 8.28 17.11
CA LEU A 361 1.14 8.07 16.73
C LEU A 361 0.64 9.15 15.78
N PRO A 362 -0.16 8.79 14.76
CA PRO A 362 -0.81 9.77 13.90
C PRO A 362 -1.78 10.67 14.69
N LEU A 363 -1.87 11.93 14.28
CA LEU A 363 -2.76 12.93 14.92
C LEU A 363 -4.17 12.44 15.17
N MET A 364 -4.75 11.76 14.17
CA MET A 364 -6.11 11.26 14.26
C MET A 364 -6.30 10.22 15.36
N SER A 365 -5.27 9.44 15.68
CA SER A 365 -5.30 8.46 16.76
C SER A 365 -5.31 9.12 18.13
N LEU A 366 -4.74 10.31 18.27
CA LEU A 366 -4.72 11.08 19.50
C LEU A 366 -5.98 11.93 19.66
N ASN A 367 -6.29 12.73 18.65
CA ASN A 367 -7.44 13.64 18.65
C ASN A 367 -7.98 13.85 17.24
N GLY A 368 -8.91 13.00 16.81
CA GLY A 368 -9.54 13.07 15.50
C GLY A 368 -10.35 14.35 15.20
N HIS A 369 -10.56 15.20 16.21
CA HIS A 369 -11.27 16.47 16.09
C HIS A 369 -10.34 17.69 16.23
N SER A 370 -9.03 17.51 16.32
CA SER A 370 -8.09 18.62 16.41
C SER A 370 -8.18 19.53 15.18
N PRO A 371 -7.89 20.82 15.30
CA PRO A 371 -7.85 21.75 14.17
C PRO A 371 -6.91 21.30 13.06
N LEU A 372 -5.78 20.69 13.39
CA LEU A 372 -4.85 20.12 12.43
C LEU A 372 -5.46 18.96 11.61
N VAL A 373 -6.16 18.02 12.26
CA VAL A 373 -6.84 16.92 11.56
C VAL A 373 -7.94 17.45 10.66
N GLN A 374 -8.75 18.41 11.13
CA GLN A 374 -9.79 19.01 10.31
C GLN A 374 -9.21 19.74 9.10
N SER A 375 -8.13 20.49 9.28
CA SER A 375 -7.45 21.19 8.20
C SER A 375 -6.87 20.23 7.16
N LEU A 376 -6.24 19.11 7.58
CA LEU A 376 -5.76 18.06 6.67
C LEU A 376 -6.92 17.40 5.89
N ARG A 377 -8.07 17.15 6.52
CA ARG A 377 -9.27 16.65 5.82
C ARG A 377 -9.75 17.63 4.75
N GLN A 378 -9.76 18.91 5.07
CA GLN A 378 -10.11 19.98 4.11
C GLN A 378 -9.12 20.01 2.94
N PHE A 379 -7.82 19.93 3.20
CA PHE A 379 -6.79 19.83 2.17
C PHE A 379 -7.08 18.66 1.21
N ILE A 380 -7.26 17.44 1.74
CA ILE A 380 -7.55 16.25 0.93
C ILE A 380 -8.83 16.43 0.10
N SER A 381 -9.89 16.97 0.72
CA SER A 381 -11.18 17.18 0.05
C SER A 381 -11.10 18.22 -1.05
N GLN A 382 -10.40 19.34 -0.83
CA GLN A 382 -10.29 20.43 -1.77
C GLN A 382 -9.38 20.13 -2.95
N GLU A 383 -8.20 19.56 -2.67
CA GLU A 383 -7.20 19.32 -3.72
C GLU A 383 -7.46 18.01 -4.50
N TRP A 384 -7.99 16.99 -3.83
CA TRP A 384 -8.14 15.68 -4.46
C TRP A 384 -9.58 15.21 -4.63
N HIS A 385 -10.55 16.04 -4.19
CA HIS A 385 -11.99 15.76 -4.26
C HIS A 385 -12.41 14.44 -3.57
N LEU A 386 -11.63 14.02 -2.59
CA LEU A 386 -11.88 12.84 -1.79
C LEU A 386 -12.60 13.25 -0.50
N ASN A 387 -13.74 12.62 -0.23
CA ASN A 387 -14.52 12.87 0.98
C ASN A 387 -14.70 11.55 1.75
N ALA A 388 -14.64 11.63 3.06
CA ALA A 388 -15.01 10.50 3.90
C ALA A 388 -16.44 10.04 3.56
N PRO A 389 -16.69 8.72 3.38
CA PRO A 389 -18.03 8.23 3.15
C PRO A 389 -18.93 8.69 4.30
N LYS A 390 -20.10 9.27 3.98
CA LYS A 390 -21.07 9.68 5.00
C LYS A 390 -21.38 8.45 5.85
N ARG A 391 -21.00 8.47 7.12
CA ARG A 391 -21.43 7.45 8.08
C ARG A 391 -22.96 7.44 8.05
N LYS A 392 -23.53 6.35 7.53
CA LYS A 392 -24.99 6.16 7.66
C LYS A 392 -25.32 6.28 9.13
N SER A 393 -26.23 7.20 9.45
CA SER A 393 -26.73 7.37 10.80
C SER A 393 -27.23 6.02 11.32
N TRP A 394 -27.01 5.73 12.60
CA TRP A 394 -27.55 4.51 13.22
C TRP A 394 -29.08 4.40 13.03
N LEU A 395 -29.77 5.52 12.84
CA LEU A 395 -31.20 5.59 12.51
C LEU A 395 -31.54 5.01 11.12
N GLU A 396 -30.64 5.08 10.13
CA GLU A 396 -30.88 4.51 8.79
C GLU A 396 -30.67 2.99 8.72
N ARG A 397 -30.28 2.35 9.82
CA ARG A 397 -30.19 0.87 9.93
C ARG A 397 -31.49 0.22 10.43
N TRP A 398 -32.48 1.03 10.79
CA TRP A 398 -33.74 0.56 11.38
C TRP A 398 -34.97 0.86 10.52
N PHE A 399 -34.80 1.42 9.32
CA PHE A 399 -35.84 1.61 8.33
C PHE A 399 -35.47 0.99 6.98
#